data_245c225fd314321254e790f615645f35
#
_entry.id   245c225fd314321254e790f615645f35
#
_cell.length_a   1.000
_cell.length_b   1.000
_cell.length_c   1.000
_cell.angle_alpha   90.00
_cell.angle_beta   90.00
_cell.angle_gamma   90.00
#
_symmetry.space_group_name_H-M   'P 1'
#
loop_
_entity.id
_entity.type
_entity.pdbx_description
1 polymer ?
#
loop_
_entity_poly.entity_id
_entity_poly.type
_entity_poly.pdbx_seq_one_letter_code
_entity_poly.pdbx_strand_id
1 'polypeptide(L)'
;GNDVSIGHGANVHGCIIGNDVIVGMGAIVMDNTVVPDGTIIAAGAVVPANQILEPGIWAGIPAKKIKDGSEAVKAKAHANAEHYLLYKKWYE
;
A
#
# COMPACT_ATOMS: atom_id res chain seq x y z
N GLY A 1 9.07 7.88 4.26
CA GLY A 1 8.81 8.77 3.15
C GLY A 1 7.75 9.82 3.46
N ASN A 2 7.62 10.77 2.57
CA ASN A 2 6.60 11.81 2.69
C ASN A 2 5.26 11.32 2.11
N ASP A 3 4.16 11.81 2.66
CA ASP A 3 2.81 11.50 2.18
C ASP A 3 2.49 10.01 2.19
N VAL A 4 2.96 9.32 3.22
CA VAL A 4 2.64 7.92 3.44
C VAL A 4 1.34 7.83 4.24
N SER A 5 0.37 7.09 3.71
CA SER A 5 -0.89 6.82 4.41
C SER A 5 -0.88 5.37 4.88
N ILE A 6 -0.96 5.18 6.18
CA ILE A 6 -0.97 3.84 6.78
C ILE A 6 -2.33 3.61 7.41
N GLY A 7 -3.03 2.62 6.91
CA GLY A 7 -4.38 2.30 7.37
C GLY A 7 -4.42 1.76 8.78
N HIS A 8 -5.62 1.80 9.36
CA HIS A 8 -5.86 1.30 10.71
C HIS A 8 -5.49 -0.18 10.82
N GLY A 9 -4.73 -0.53 11.85
CA GLY A 9 -4.32 -1.91 12.07
C GLY A 9 -3.21 -2.41 11.16
N ALA A 10 -2.69 -1.57 10.26
CA ALA A 10 -1.56 -1.98 9.44
C ALA A 10 -0.29 -2.09 10.28
N ASN A 11 0.55 -3.04 9.93
CA ASN A 11 1.80 -3.29 10.63
C ASN A 11 2.97 -3.13 9.65
N VAL A 12 3.74 -2.06 9.84
CA VAL A 12 4.89 -1.73 9.01
C VAL A 12 6.13 -1.84 9.88
N HIS A 13 7.02 -2.78 9.57
CA HIS A 13 8.02 -3.25 10.51
C HIS A 13 9.40 -3.32 9.86
N GLY A 14 10.30 -2.42 10.25
CA GLY A 14 11.69 -2.46 9.78
C GLY A 14 11.87 -2.40 8.27
N CYS A 15 10.96 -1.77 7.55
CA CYS A 15 10.99 -1.68 6.11
C CYS A 15 11.26 -0.25 5.64
N ILE A 16 11.60 -0.11 4.37
CA ILE A 16 11.83 1.18 3.75
C ILE A 16 10.61 1.54 2.90
N ILE A 17 9.94 2.61 3.27
CA ILE A 17 8.72 3.07 2.57
C ILE A 17 9.07 4.35 1.82
N GLY A 18 8.84 4.35 0.51
CA GLY A 18 9.03 5.52 -0.33
C GLY A 18 7.97 6.60 -0.11
N ASN A 19 7.95 7.57 -1.01
CA ASN A 19 6.99 8.68 -0.94
C ASN A 19 5.67 8.29 -1.59
N ASP A 20 4.58 8.93 -1.18
CA ASP A 20 3.26 8.73 -1.76
C ASP A 20 2.80 7.28 -1.76
N VAL A 21 3.08 6.56 -0.67
CA VAL A 21 2.70 5.16 -0.51
C VAL A 21 1.42 5.07 0.30
N ILE A 22 0.52 4.19 -0.11
CA ILE A 22 -0.67 3.84 0.66
C ILE A 22 -0.52 2.41 1.15
N VAL A 23 -0.58 2.22 2.47
CA VAL A 23 -0.62 0.90 3.08
C VAL A 23 -2.02 0.69 3.62
N GLY A 24 -2.74 -0.25 3.04
CA GLY A 24 -4.14 -0.48 3.37
C GLY A 24 -4.36 -0.99 4.78
N MET A 25 -5.59 -0.87 5.23
CA MET A 25 -5.99 -1.28 6.57
C MET A 25 -5.70 -2.77 6.80
N GLY A 26 -5.06 -3.08 7.92
CA GLY A 26 -4.72 -4.46 8.28
C GLY A 26 -3.60 -5.10 7.47
N ALA A 27 -2.98 -4.37 6.54
CA ALA A 27 -1.87 -4.91 5.76
C ALA A 27 -0.63 -5.08 6.62
N ILE A 28 0.21 -6.02 6.27
CA ILE A 28 1.47 -6.30 6.96
C ILE A 28 2.61 -6.18 5.96
N VAL A 29 3.59 -5.34 6.28
CA VAL A 29 4.82 -5.22 5.48
C VAL A 29 5.97 -5.62 6.40
N MET A 30 6.63 -6.72 6.06
CA MET A 30 7.62 -7.33 6.94
C MET A 30 9.02 -6.72 6.76
N ASP A 31 9.95 -7.13 7.61
CA ASP A 31 11.28 -6.53 7.73
C ASP A 31 12.06 -6.54 6.42
N ASN A 32 12.87 -5.50 6.23
CA ASN A 32 13.81 -5.37 5.11
C ASN A 32 13.13 -5.32 3.73
N THR A 33 11.83 -5.06 3.69
CA THR A 33 11.11 -4.88 2.44
C THR A 33 11.24 -3.43 1.99
N VAL A 34 11.43 -3.22 0.71
CA VAL A 34 11.48 -1.89 0.10
C VAL A 34 10.20 -1.67 -0.69
N VAL A 35 9.44 -0.66 -0.29
CA VAL A 35 8.20 -0.26 -0.97
C VAL A 35 8.50 1.05 -1.70
N PRO A 36 8.54 1.03 -3.04
CA PRO A 36 8.92 2.21 -3.81
C PRO A 36 7.85 3.29 -3.81
N ASP A 37 8.24 4.47 -4.28
CA ASP A 37 7.33 5.60 -4.38
C ASP A 37 6.08 5.25 -5.19
N GLY A 38 4.95 5.77 -4.77
CA GLY A 38 3.69 5.63 -5.51
C GLY A 38 3.02 4.27 -5.41
N THR A 39 3.51 3.38 -4.57
CA THR A 39 2.95 2.03 -4.43
C THR A 39 1.73 2.01 -3.51
N ILE A 40 0.79 1.15 -3.82
CA ILE A 40 -0.38 0.89 -2.98
C ILE A 40 -0.34 -0.56 -2.52
N ILE A 41 -0.37 -0.75 -1.21
CA ILE A 41 -0.53 -2.07 -0.61
C ILE A 41 -2.00 -2.18 -0.18
N ALA A 42 -2.73 -3.12 -0.76
CA ALA A 42 -4.16 -3.26 -0.51
C ALA A 42 -4.45 -3.70 0.93
N ALA A 43 -5.65 -3.42 1.38
CA ALA A 43 -6.09 -3.83 2.72
C ALA A 43 -5.92 -5.33 2.92
N GLY A 44 -5.39 -5.72 4.06
CA GLY A 44 -5.20 -7.13 4.42
C GLY A 44 -4.08 -7.85 3.70
N ALA A 45 -3.35 -7.19 2.82
CA ALA A 45 -2.23 -7.84 2.11
C ALA A 45 -1.07 -8.11 3.07
N VAL A 46 -0.32 -9.17 2.80
CA VAL A 46 0.88 -9.50 3.56
C VAL A 46 2.07 -9.50 2.61
N VAL A 47 2.98 -8.57 2.81
CA VAL A 47 4.21 -8.46 2.02
C VAL A 47 5.34 -9.13 2.81
N PRO A 48 5.90 -10.25 2.32
CA PRO A 48 6.95 -10.95 3.04
C PRO A 48 8.22 -10.12 3.22
N ALA A 49 9.06 -10.55 4.15
CA ALA A 49 10.33 -9.89 4.42
C ALA A 49 11.29 -10.00 3.23
N ASN A 50 12.24 -9.07 3.17
CA ASN A 50 13.35 -9.06 2.22
C ASN A 50 12.90 -8.96 0.76
N GLN A 51 11.79 -8.27 0.51
CA GLN A 51 11.29 -8.04 -0.84
C GLN A 51 11.68 -6.65 -1.31
N ILE A 52 11.92 -6.51 -2.61
CA ILE A 52 12.03 -5.20 -3.25
C ILE A 52 10.90 -5.15 -4.25
N LEU A 53 9.85 -4.36 -3.93
CA LEU A 53 8.67 -4.31 -4.76
C LEU A 53 8.88 -3.41 -5.97
N GLU A 54 8.15 -3.70 -7.05
CA GLU A 54 8.01 -2.78 -8.16
C GLU A 54 6.84 -1.83 -7.87
N PRO A 55 6.83 -0.60 -8.40
CA PRO A 55 5.69 0.29 -8.25
C PRO A 55 4.41 -0.35 -8.79
N GLY A 56 3.32 -0.20 -8.07
CA GLY A 56 2.05 -0.78 -8.49
C GLY A 56 1.09 -0.96 -7.33
N ILE A 57 0.06 -1.74 -7.57
CA ILE A 57 -0.90 -2.14 -6.54
C ILE A 57 -0.65 -3.60 -6.20
N TRP A 58 -0.41 -3.86 -4.93
CA TRP A 58 -0.10 -5.18 -4.41
C TRP A 58 -1.21 -5.66 -3.49
N ALA A 59 -1.63 -6.91 -3.65
CA ALA A 59 -2.74 -7.46 -2.86
C ALA A 59 -2.54 -8.94 -2.61
N GLY A 60 -3.18 -9.46 -1.59
CA GLY A 60 -3.23 -10.88 -1.27
C GLY A 60 -2.22 -11.32 -0.22
N ILE A 61 -2.20 -12.61 0.05
CA ILE A 61 -1.33 -13.27 1.03
C ILE A 61 -0.72 -14.51 0.38
N PRO A 62 0.58 -14.52 0.02
CA PRO A 62 1.49 -13.39 -0.01
C PRO A 62 1.08 -12.36 -1.08
N ALA A 63 1.44 -11.11 -0.87
CA ALA A 63 1.05 -10.04 -1.77
C ALA A 63 1.67 -10.23 -3.16
N LYS A 64 0.86 -9.96 -4.17
CA LYS A 64 1.27 -10.02 -5.57
C LYS A 64 0.88 -8.72 -6.26
N LYS A 65 1.69 -8.30 -7.24
CA LYS A 65 1.36 -7.11 -8.01
C LYS A 65 0.19 -7.41 -8.93
N ILE A 66 -0.92 -6.69 -8.72
CA ILE A 66 -2.15 -6.87 -9.51
C ILE A 66 -2.35 -5.77 -10.55
N LYS A 67 -1.70 -4.63 -10.37
CA LYS A 67 -1.74 -3.48 -11.28
C LYS A 67 -0.36 -2.85 -11.32
N ASP A 68 -0.03 -2.20 -12.44
CA ASP A 68 1.26 -1.54 -12.58
C ASP A 68 1.29 -0.15 -11.93
N GLY A 69 2.45 0.51 -12.00
CA GLY A 69 2.63 1.81 -11.37
C GLY A 69 1.71 2.90 -11.92
N SER A 70 1.38 2.86 -13.20
CA SER A 70 0.48 3.85 -13.80
C SER A 70 -0.95 3.69 -13.25
N GLU A 71 -1.39 2.48 -13.02
CA GLU A 71 -2.68 2.22 -12.40
C GLU A 71 -2.69 2.66 -10.92
N ALA A 72 -1.57 2.50 -10.23
CA ALA A 72 -1.45 2.96 -8.85
C ALA A 72 -1.57 4.49 -8.77
N VAL A 73 -0.96 5.22 -9.70
CA VAL A 73 -1.06 6.67 -9.75
C VAL A 73 -2.52 7.10 -9.96
N LYS A 74 -3.22 6.43 -10.88
CA LYS A 74 -4.64 6.71 -11.11
C LYS A 74 -5.50 6.43 -9.88
N ALA A 75 -5.25 5.31 -9.22
CA ALA A 75 -5.99 4.93 -8.02
C ALA A 75 -5.76 5.92 -6.89
N LYS A 76 -4.54 6.41 -6.72
CA LYS A 76 -4.21 7.41 -5.70
C LYS A 76 -4.89 8.74 -5.98
N ALA A 77 -4.89 9.18 -7.24
CA ALA A 77 -5.58 10.41 -7.62
C ALA A 77 -7.08 10.32 -7.32
N HIS A 78 -7.67 9.18 -7.64
CA HIS A 78 -9.08 8.93 -7.34
C HIS A 78 -9.34 8.90 -5.82
N ALA A 79 -8.47 8.24 -5.07
CA ALA A 79 -8.58 8.16 -3.62
C ALA A 79 -8.48 9.55 -2.97
N ASN A 80 -7.59 10.40 -3.46
CA ASN A 80 -7.48 11.78 -2.95
C ASN A 80 -8.74 12.59 -3.21
N ALA A 81 -9.40 12.36 -4.34
CA ALA A 81 -10.65 13.06 -4.68
C ALA A 81 -11.85 12.55 -3.89
N GLU A 82 -11.85 11.26 -3.56
CA GLU A 82 -12.97 10.58 -2.90
C GLU A 82 -12.56 9.98 -1.56
N HIS A 83 -11.76 10.70 -0.84
CA HIS A 83 -11.13 10.27 0.40
C HIS A 83 -12.09 9.64 1.41
N TYR A 84 -13.21 10.31 1.68
CA TYR A 84 -14.17 9.83 2.67
C TYR A 84 -14.94 8.59 2.20
N LEU A 85 -15.23 8.52 0.91
CA LEU A 85 -15.92 7.36 0.36
C LEU A 85 -15.06 6.12 0.43
N LEU A 86 -13.76 6.26 0.18
CA LEU A 86 -12.82 5.16 0.26
C LEU A 86 -12.72 4.61 1.69
N TYR A 87 -12.60 5.49 2.67
CA TYR A 87 -12.58 5.08 4.08
C TYR A 87 -13.86 4.41 4.48
N LYS A 88 -14.98 4.95 4.06
CA LYS A 88 -16.29 4.37 4.38
C LYS A 88 -16.41 2.93 3.87
N LYS A 89 -15.95 2.69 2.65
CA LYS A 89 -15.95 1.34 2.10
C LYS A 89 -15.07 0.37 2.89
N TRP A 90 -13.96 0.84 3.42
CA TRP A 90 -13.06 -0.01 4.16
C TRP A 90 -13.61 -0.40 5.54
N TYR A 91 -14.50 0.40 6.10
CA TYR A 91 -15.11 0.14 7.41
C TYR A 91 -16.46 -0.53 7.33
N GLU A 92 -17.04 -0.61 6.18
CA GLU A 92 -18.27 -1.35 5.95
C GLU A 92 -17.97 -2.81 5.61
#